data_232fc16501d4ed86ced6b037f923e763
#
_entry.id   232fc16501d4ed86ced6b037f923e763
#
_cell.length_a   1.000
_cell.length_b   1.000
_cell.length_c   1.000
_cell.angle_alpha   90.00
_cell.angle_beta   90.00
_cell.angle_gamma   90.00
#
_symmetry.space_group_name_H-M   'P 1'
#
loop_
_entity.id
_entity.type
_entity.pdbx_description
1 polymer ?
#
loop_
_entity_poly.entity_id
_entity_poly.type
_entity_poly.pdbx_seq_one_letter_code
_entity_poly.pdbx_strand_id
1 'polypeptide(L)'
;MNNKSNFKLEPDVLLQIYTTMRQIRAFENTTDELFKKGIVKGTAHSYIGEEAIASGVCTALDEGDYIASYHRGHGHCIAKGADLGRMMAELFGRKDGYCQGLGGSMHIADMDLNILGANGIVGAAMPLSTGAALAAKLRGTNQVAVAFFGDGASNQGIFHESLNLAAVWKLPMIFVCENNQYALTTSYRNTTAVAQVAQRAAAYDIPGITIDGNDAVEVHLTVLEALERARAGEGPTLIEAMTYRWGQHSLRANLQDPRPKKEVDSWLERDPLKQMENRLLSKKVASKKDIKAISDATNKEIENAVGFALKSKEPDMAVMLNSVYAPHKDHIEPGSTCNRTLSFVEALNEALHQEMALD
;
A
#
# COMPACT_ATOMS: atom_id res chain seq x y z
N MET A 1 -9.49 -4.52 25.29
CA MET A 1 -8.22 -4.22 24.59
C MET A 1 -7.58 -3.01 25.26
N ASN A 2 -6.68 -3.25 26.23
CA ASN A 2 -6.05 -2.19 27.05
C ASN A 2 -4.58 -2.47 27.26
N ASN A 3 -3.85 -2.84 26.18
CA ASN A 3 -2.43 -3.19 26.31
C ASN A 3 -1.47 -2.18 25.61
N LYS A 4 -1.99 -1.01 25.17
CA LYS A 4 -1.14 0.07 24.59
C LYS A 4 -0.01 0.54 25.53
N SER A 5 -0.05 0.15 26.81
CA SER A 5 0.94 0.52 27.83
C SER A 5 2.24 -0.29 27.81
N ASN A 6 2.30 -1.41 27.09
CA ASN A 6 3.45 -2.32 27.15
C ASN A 6 4.53 -2.04 26.09
N PHE A 7 4.20 -1.34 24.99
CA PHE A 7 5.18 -0.97 23.98
C PHE A 7 5.78 0.41 24.25
N LYS A 8 7.02 0.43 24.67
CA LYS A 8 7.81 1.67 24.76
C LYS A 8 8.53 1.84 23.43
N LEU A 9 8.12 2.86 22.65
CA LEU A 9 8.82 3.15 21.40
C LEU A 9 10.21 3.73 21.70
N GLU A 10 11.21 3.08 21.14
CA GLU A 10 12.59 3.56 21.21
C GLU A 10 12.76 4.84 20.38
N PRO A 11 13.68 5.73 20.77
CA PRO A 11 13.95 6.98 20.04
C PRO A 11 14.22 6.79 18.55
N ASP A 12 14.95 5.73 18.19
CA ASP A 12 15.31 5.44 16.79
C ASP A 12 14.10 5.11 15.93
N VAL A 13 13.10 4.39 16.47
CA VAL A 13 11.84 4.11 15.78
C VAL A 13 11.07 5.40 15.50
N LEU A 14 11.03 6.32 16.46
CA LEU A 14 10.37 7.62 16.28
C LEU A 14 11.07 8.47 15.20
N LEU A 15 12.40 8.45 15.18
CA LEU A 15 13.19 9.15 14.15
C LEU A 15 13.00 8.51 12.76
N GLN A 16 12.95 7.19 12.70
CA GLN A 16 12.68 6.47 11.45
C GLN A 16 11.29 6.83 10.89
N ILE A 17 10.24 6.77 11.71
CA ILE A 17 8.88 7.17 11.32
C ILE A 17 8.90 8.59 10.77
N TYR A 18 9.50 9.55 11.48
CA TYR A 18 9.57 10.95 11.04
C TYR A 18 10.33 11.12 9.74
N THR A 19 11.48 10.45 9.59
CA THR A 19 12.29 10.50 8.37
C THR A 19 11.50 9.98 7.17
N THR A 20 10.82 8.84 7.32
CA THR A 20 9.96 8.26 6.28
C THR A 20 8.81 9.21 5.90
N MET A 21 8.13 9.80 6.88
CA MET A 21 7.10 10.80 6.62
C MET A 21 7.64 12.00 5.83
N ARG A 22 8.86 12.46 6.14
CA ARG A 22 9.55 13.54 5.41
C ARG A 22 9.87 13.14 3.98
N GLN A 23 10.37 11.92 3.76
CA GLN A 23 10.65 11.39 2.43
C GLN A 23 9.38 11.34 1.58
N ILE A 24 8.28 10.82 2.13
CA ILE A 24 6.98 10.77 1.45
C ILE A 24 6.53 12.19 1.05
N ARG A 25 6.50 13.14 2.00
CA ARG A 25 6.07 14.52 1.74
C ARG A 25 6.94 15.20 0.67
N ALA A 26 8.26 15.04 0.75
CA ALA A 26 9.19 15.64 -0.20
C ALA A 26 9.05 15.01 -1.60
N PHE A 27 8.90 13.69 -1.67
CA PHE A 27 8.66 12.97 -2.93
C PHE A 27 7.38 13.43 -3.61
N GLU A 28 6.29 13.51 -2.87
CA GLU A 28 4.97 13.91 -3.38
C GLU A 28 4.94 15.38 -3.84
N ASN A 29 5.54 16.29 -3.06
CA ASN A 29 5.65 17.68 -3.47
C ASN A 29 6.43 17.82 -4.78
N THR A 30 7.56 17.12 -4.90
CA THR A 30 8.38 17.10 -6.12
C THR A 30 7.62 16.48 -7.29
N THR A 31 6.88 15.39 -7.05
CA THR A 31 6.04 14.76 -8.07
C THR A 31 4.96 15.72 -8.59
N ASP A 32 4.29 16.48 -7.71
CA ASP A 32 3.30 17.48 -8.09
C ASP A 32 3.91 18.60 -8.94
N GLU A 33 5.09 19.12 -8.55
CA GLU A 33 5.81 20.12 -9.33
C GLU A 33 6.21 19.62 -10.72
N LEU A 34 6.74 18.40 -10.79
CA LEU A 34 7.17 17.77 -12.05
C LEU A 34 5.98 17.42 -12.95
N PHE A 35 4.84 17.07 -12.35
CA PHE A 35 3.60 16.88 -13.09
C PHE A 35 3.11 18.19 -13.73
N LYS A 36 3.09 19.28 -12.98
CA LYS A 36 2.76 20.63 -13.50
C LYS A 36 3.69 21.08 -14.62
N LYS A 37 4.95 20.64 -14.61
CA LYS A 37 5.93 20.89 -15.69
C LYS A 37 5.77 19.92 -16.88
N GLY A 38 4.84 18.95 -16.82
CA GLY A 38 4.62 17.96 -17.87
C GLY A 38 5.70 16.89 -18.00
N ILE A 39 6.57 16.77 -16.99
CA ILE A 39 7.65 15.75 -16.94
C ILE A 39 7.07 14.42 -16.47
N VAL A 40 6.35 14.39 -15.36
CA VAL A 40 5.56 13.23 -14.94
C VAL A 40 4.30 13.14 -15.79
N LYS A 41 4.09 12.00 -16.44
CA LYS A 41 2.98 11.76 -17.38
C LYS A 41 1.95 10.81 -16.78
N GLY A 42 0.79 10.72 -17.42
CA GLY A 42 -0.26 9.80 -17.00
C GLY A 42 -1.10 10.35 -15.86
N THR A 43 -1.43 9.52 -14.88
CA THR A 43 -2.24 9.88 -13.73
C THR A 43 -1.48 9.51 -12.45
N ALA A 44 -1.29 10.48 -11.57
CA ALA A 44 -0.71 10.27 -10.25
C ALA A 44 -1.69 10.73 -9.16
N HIS A 45 -1.64 10.07 -8.02
CA HIS A 45 -2.52 10.35 -6.88
C HIS A 45 -1.64 10.61 -5.66
N SER A 46 -1.62 11.85 -5.21
CA SER A 46 -0.78 12.27 -4.09
C SER A 46 -1.18 11.61 -2.77
N TYR A 47 -0.19 11.27 -1.97
CA TYR A 47 -0.33 10.73 -0.62
C TYR A 47 -0.18 11.81 0.47
N ILE A 48 -0.12 13.09 0.11
CA ILE A 48 0.04 14.22 1.04
C ILE A 48 -1.13 14.29 2.01
N GLY A 49 -0.82 14.31 3.30
CA GLY A 49 -1.77 14.32 4.41
C GLY A 49 -1.97 12.95 5.06
N GLU A 50 -1.54 11.86 4.42
CA GLU A 50 -1.74 10.47 4.85
C GLU A 50 -0.41 9.81 5.31
N GLU A 51 0.72 10.54 5.34
CA GLU A 51 2.08 10.02 5.54
C GLU A 51 2.26 9.23 6.86
N ALA A 52 1.51 9.59 7.89
CA ALA A 52 1.57 8.94 9.20
C ALA A 52 1.14 7.47 9.14
N ILE A 53 0.18 7.13 8.25
CA ILE A 53 -0.34 5.77 8.15
C ILE A 53 0.72 4.86 7.52
N ALA A 54 1.21 5.19 6.32
CA ALA A 54 2.24 4.38 5.67
C ALA A 54 3.48 4.20 6.54
N SER A 55 3.97 5.30 7.13
CA SER A 55 5.17 5.28 7.98
C SER A 55 4.96 4.48 9.26
N GLY A 56 3.81 4.68 9.93
CA GLY A 56 3.49 3.95 11.17
C GLY A 56 3.31 2.45 10.92
N VAL A 57 2.62 2.07 9.86
CA VAL A 57 2.41 0.67 9.49
C VAL A 57 3.72 0.01 9.10
N CYS A 58 4.42 0.54 8.09
CA CYS A 58 5.59 -0.15 7.54
C CYS A 58 6.79 -0.20 8.50
N THR A 59 6.93 0.77 9.41
CA THR A 59 7.97 0.72 10.45
C THR A 59 7.69 -0.39 11.49
N ALA A 60 6.46 -0.86 11.62
CA ALA A 60 6.11 -1.98 12.51
C ALA A 60 6.33 -3.36 11.86
N LEU A 61 6.43 -3.42 10.52
CA LEU A 61 6.57 -4.66 9.77
C LEU A 61 8.00 -5.20 9.82
N ASP A 62 8.13 -6.52 9.78
CA ASP A 62 9.39 -7.17 9.46
C ASP A 62 9.69 -7.06 7.95
N GLU A 63 10.95 -7.19 7.56
CA GLU A 63 11.37 -7.13 6.16
C GLU A 63 10.61 -8.14 5.28
N GLY A 64 10.34 -9.33 5.83
CA GLY A 64 9.64 -10.43 5.14
C GLY A 64 8.14 -10.24 4.98
N ASP A 65 7.51 -9.31 5.69
CA ASP A 65 6.07 -9.08 5.62
C ASP A 65 5.66 -8.46 4.28
N TYR A 66 4.51 -8.87 3.77
CA TYR A 66 3.98 -8.40 2.49
C TYR A 66 3.12 -7.14 2.65
N ILE A 67 3.19 -6.26 1.66
CA ILE A 67 2.21 -5.20 1.49
C ILE A 67 1.58 -5.25 0.10
N ALA A 68 0.27 -4.97 -0.01
CA ALA A 68 -0.38 -4.60 -1.25
C ALA A 68 -1.01 -3.22 -1.09
N SER A 69 -0.83 -2.40 -2.11
CA SER A 69 -1.24 -1.00 -2.11
C SER A 69 -2.30 -0.73 -3.18
N TYR A 70 -2.78 0.49 -3.22
CA TYR A 70 -3.77 0.97 -4.17
C TYR A 70 -3.21 2.19 -4.95
N HIS A 71 -4.05 2.94 -5.64
CA HIS A 71 -3.61 4.03 -6.54
C HIS A 71 -2.80 5.16 -5.86
N ARG A 72 -2.78 5.29 -4.51
CA ARG A 72 -1.92 6.20 -3.72
C ARG A 72 -0.70 5.50 -3.14
N GLY A 73 -0.07 4.63 -3.94
CA GLY A 73 0.94 3.70 -3.47
C GLY A 73 2.30 4.30 -3.13
N HIS A 74 2.59 5.56 -3.46
CA HIS A 74 3.95 6.12 -3.26
C HIS A 74 4.37 6.07 -1.80
N GLY A 75 3.48 6.50 -0.88
CA GLY A 75 3.76 6.48 0.55
C GLY A 75 4.08 5.09 1.07
N HIS A 76 3.30 4.08 0.68
CA HIS A 76 3.49 2.69 1.08
C HIS A 76 4.80 2.10 0.55
N CYS A 77 5.11 2.35 -0.73
CA CYS A 77 6.34 1.87 -1.35
C CYS A 77 7.57 2.48 -0.65
N ILE A 78 7.58 3.81 -0.43
CA ILE A 78 8.66 4.52 0.27
C ILE A 78 8.81 3.97 1.69
N ALA A 79 7.71 3.84 2.42
CA ALA A 79 7.71 3.35 3.79
C ALA A 79 8.17 1.87 3.91
N LYS A 80 7.97 1.06 2.86
CA LYS A 80 8.47 -0.33 2.79
C LYS A 80 9.93 -0.41 2.30
N GLY A 81 10.57 0.74 1.99
CA GLY A 81 11.98 0.81 1.65
C GLY A 81 12.27 0.87 0.14
N ALA A 82 11.30 1.23 -0.69
CA ALA A 82 11.54 1.38 -2.12
C ALA A 82 12.54 2.52 -2.42
N ASP A 83 13.45 2.27 -3.36
CA ASP A 83 14.43 3.25 -3.82
C ASP A 83 13.76 4.43 -4.53
N LEU A 84 14.01 5.64 -4.02
CA LEU A 84 13.38 6.87 -4.51
C LEU A 84 13.75 7.18 -5.97
N GLY A 85 14.96 6.83 -6.40
CA GLY A 85 15.43 7.01 -7.77
C GLY A 85 14.69 6.11 -8.74
N ARG A 86 14.54 4.82 -8.41
CA ARG A 86 13.75 3.88 -9.20
C ARG A 86 12.27 4.25 -9.24
N MET A 87 11.70 4.71 -8.11
CA MET A 87 10.33 5.22 -8.08
C MET A 87 10.16 6.43 -9.01
N MET A 88 11.07 7.42 -8.93
CA MET A 88 11.01 8.60 -9.78
C MET A 88 11.23 8.24 -11.26
N ALA A 89 12.11 7.28 -11.56
CA ALA A 89 12.31 6.76 -12.92
C ALA A 89 11.02 6.11 -13.46
N GLU A 90 10.27 5.38 -12.63
CA GLU A 90 8.99 4.80 -13.01
C GLU A 90 7.95 5.88 -13.38
N LEU A 91 7.85 6.95 -12.57
CA LEU A 91 6.96 8.08 -12.85
C LEU A 91 7.33 8.84 -14.12
N PHE A 92 8.62 8.83 -14.50
CA PHE A 92 9.11 9.43 -15.74
C PHE A 92 8.94 8.52 -16.97
N GLY A 93 8.46 7.29 -16.77
CA GLY A 93 8.37 6.29 -17.83
C GLY A 93 9.75 5.83 -18.30
N ARG A 94 10.71 5.63 -17.37
CA ARG A 94 12.10 5.29 -17.67
C ARG A 94 12.42 3.83 -17.34
N LYS A 95 13.36 3.26 -18.12
CA LYS A 95 13.76 1.84 -18.05
C LYS A 95 14.19 1.38 -16.66
N ASP A 96 14.85 2.26 -15.89
CA ASP A 96 15.38 1.89 -14.58
C ASP A 96 14.33 2.02 -13.46
N GLY A 97 13.05 2.29 -13.80
CA GLY A 97 11.90 2.21 -12.90
C GLY A 97 11.60 0.79 -12.45
N TYR A 98 10.80 0.64 -11.39
CA TYR A 98 10.42 -0.64 -10.81
C TYR A 98 9.71 -1.57 -11.80
N CYS A 99 8.85 -1.01 -12.64
CA CYS A 99 8.16 -1.72 -13.71
C CYS A 99 8.69 -1.31 -15.10
N GLN A 100 9.98 -0.96 -15.17
CA GLN A 100 10.67 -0.55 -16.40
C GLN A 100 10.02 0.65 -17.11
N GLY A 101 9.34 1.51 -16.34
CA GLY A 101 8.61 2.67 -16.86
C GLY A 101 7.27 2.36 -17.52
N LEU A 102 6.80 1.13 -17.44
CA LEU A 102 5.56 0.67 -18.06
C LEU A 102 4.33 0.75 -17.14
N GLY A 103 4.54 0.70 -15.82
CA GLY A 103 3.47 0.70 -14.82
C GLY A 103 3.02 2.11 -14.42
N GLY A 104 3.95 3.03 -14.30
CA GLY A 104 3.71 4.38 -13.80
C GLY A 104 3.32 4.43 -12.31
N SER A 105 2.79 5.57 -11.89
CA SER A 105 2.49 5.92 -10.49
C SER A 105 1.68 4.87 -9.71
N MET A 106 0.70 4.23 -10.36
CA MET A 106 -0.27 3.37 -9.67
C MET A 106 0.08 1.87 -9.69
N HIS A 107 1.23 1.48 -10.23
CA HIS A 107 1.53 0.06 -10.47
C HIS A 107 2.95 -0.34 -10.03
N ILE A 108 3.54 0.40 -9.09
CA ILE A 108 4.86 0.07 -8.55
C ILE A 108 4.76 -1.26 -7.78
N ALA A 109 5.62 -2.21 -8.12
CA ALA A 109 5.74 -3.51 -7.49
C ALA A 109 7.21 -3.89 -7.34
N ASP A 110 7.57 -4.56 -6.25
CA ASP A 110 8.90 -5.11 -6.02
C ASP A 110 8.82 -6.31 -5.07
N MET A 111 9.01 -7.51 -5.61
CA MET A 111 8.95 -8.74 -4.81
C MET A 111 10.16 -8.93 -3.91
N ASP A 112 11.30 -8.30 -4.19
CA ASP A 112 12.47 -8.35 -3.32
C ASP A 112 12.22 -7.57 -2.01
N LEU A 113 11.34 -6.56 -2.06
CA LEU A 113 10.86 -5.81 -0.90
C LEU A 113 9.51 -6.32 -0.37
N ASN A 114 8.97 -7.42 -0.92
CA ASN A 114 7.65 -7.93 -0.59
C ASN A 114 6.50 -6.91 -0.83
N ILE A 115 6.69 -6.02 -1.80
CA ILE A 115 5.66 -5.12 -2.31
C ILE A 115 4.92 -5.85 -3.44
N LEU A 116 3.75 -6.42 -3.14
CA LEU A 116 2.92 -7.18 -4.10
C LEU A 116 2.41 -6.30 -5.25
N GLY A 117 2.40 -5.00 -5.04
CA GLY A 117 2.10 -3.99 -6.03
C GLY A 117 1.09 -2.95 -5.55
N ALA A 118 1.23 -1.76 -6.12
CA ALA A 118 0.17 -0.78 -6.18
C ALA A 118 -0.81 -1.16 -7.30
N ASN A 119 -2.09 -0.81 -7.18
CA ASN A 119 -3.10 -1.23 -8.14
C ASN A 119 -4.16 -0.14 -8.38
N GLY A 120 -4.44 0.15 -9.64
CA GLY A 120 -5.51 1.07 -10.03
C GLY A 120 -6.92 0.49 -9.88
N ILE A 121 -7.06 -0.84 -9.74
CA ILE A 121 -8.36 -1.50 -9.52
C ILE A 121 -8.76 -1.34 -8.07
N VAL A 122 -9.89 -0.66 -7.83
CA VAL A 122 -10.37 -0.37 -6.47
C VAL A 122 -10.68 -1.66 -5.72
N GLY A 123 -10.01 -1.85 -4.58
CA GLY A 123 -10.18 -3.02 -3.72
C GLY A 123 -9.24 -4.19 -4.02
N ALA A 124 -8.50 -4.19 -5.13
CA ALA A 124 -7.65 -5.32 -5.54
C ALA A 124 -6.52 -5.66 -4.55
N ALA A 125 -6.06 -4.71 -3.73
CA ALA A 125 -5.07 -4.98 -2.71
C ALA A 125 -5.51 -6.05 -1.69
N MET A 126 -6.80 -6.11 -1.38
CA MET A 126 -7.34 -7.03 -0.38
C MET A 126 -7.22 -8.51 -0.80
N PRO A 127 -7.72 -8.95 -1.97
CA PRO A 127 -7.58 -10.35 -2.38
C PRO A 127 -6.11 -10.73 -2.66
N LEU A 128 -5.27 -9.81 -3.17
CA LEU A 128 -3.84 -10.06 -3.36
C LEU A 128 -3.15 -10.37 -2.03
N SER A 129 -3.38 -9.52 -1.01
CA SER A 129 -2.85 -9.77 0.34
C SER A 129 -3.44 -11.02 0.98
N THR A 130 -4.72 -11.34 0.72
CA THR A 130 -5.36 -12.58 1.20
C THR A 130 -4.66 -13.81 0.62
N GLY A 131 -4.30 -13.78 -0.67
CA GLY A 131 -3.52 -14.85 -1.32
C GLY A 131 -2.11 -14.99 -0.73
N ALA A 132 -1.42 -13.86 -0.49
CA ALA A 132 -0.10 -13.87 0.15
C ALA A 132 -0.14 -14.39 1.59
N ALA A 133 -1.14 -13.98 2.38
CA ALA A 133 -1.35 -14.49 3.74
C ALA A 133 -1.67 -15.99 3.75
N LEU A 134 -2.45 -16.48 2.78
CA LEU A 134 -2.71 -17.90 2.61
C LEU A 134 -1.41 -18.66 2.28
N ALA A 135 -0.60 -18.14 1.37
CA ALA A 135 0.69 -18.74 1.02
C ALA A 135 1.63 -18.79 2.23
N ALA A 136 1.72 -17.71 3.01
CA ALA A 136 2.50 -17.66 4.24
C ALA A 136 2.04 -18.75 5.23
N LYS A 137 0.73 -18.86 5.44
CA LYS A 137 0.15 -19.88 6.32
C LYS A 137 0.44 -21.31 5.84
N LEU A 138 0.26 -21.60 4.56
CA LEU A 138 0.51 -22.93 3.98
C LEU A 138 1.99 -23.30 4.03
N ARG A 139 2.90 -22.34 3.89
CA ARG A 139 4.36 -22.52 4.02
C ARG A 139 4.82 -22.60 5.47
N GLY A 140 3.98 -22.27 6.43
CA GLY A 140 4.35 -22.22 7.85
C GLY A 140 5.35 -21.12 8.20
N THR A 141 5.34 -19.99 7.46
CA THR A 141 6.20 -18.83 7.75
C THR A 141 5.52 -17.86 8.72
N ASN A 142 6.31 -16.96 9.34
CA ASN A 142 5.79 -15.94 10.26
C ASN A 142 5.35 -14.66 9.53
N GLN A 143 5.35 -14.65 8.20
CA GLN A 143 5.01 -13.50 7.40
C GLN A 143 3.55 -13.10 7.56
N VAL A 144 3.32 -11.80 7.63
CA VAL A 144 1.99 -11.19 7.66
C VAL A 144 1.78 -10.40 6.36
N ALA A 145 0.56 -10.39 5.84
CA ALA A 145 0.23 -9.58 4.68
C ALA A 145 -0.64 -8.39 5.09
N VAL A 146 -0.29 -7.19 4.61
CA VAL A 146 -1.03 -5.96 4.84
C VAL A 146 -1.68 -5.50 3.55
N ALA A 147 -2.99 -5.26 3.59
CA ALA A 147 -3.74 -4.65 2.49
C ALA A 147 -4.10 -3.21 2.83
N PHE A 148 -3.59 -2.25 2.05
CA PHE A 148 -4.02 -0.85 2.13
C PHE A 148 -5.14 -0.58 1.15
N PHE A 149 -6.16 0.15 1.59
CA PHE A 149 -7.29 0.54 0.74
C PHE A 149 -8.01 1.78 1.31
N GLY A 150 -8.67 2.55 0.45
CA GLY A 150 -9.43 3.73 0.87
C GLY A 150 -10.85 3.39 1.31
N ASP A 151 -11.52 4.36 1.95
CA ASP A 151 -12.91 4.27 2.41
C ASP A 151 -13.89 3.83 1.30
N GLY A 152 -13.71 4.35 0.08
CA GLY A 152 -14.54 3.95 -1.06
C GLY A 152 -14.44 2.47 -1.44
N ALA A 153 -13.25 1.88 -1.27
CA ALA A 153 -13.03 0.47 -1.56
C ALA A 153 -13.76 -0.47 -0.59
N SER A 154 -14.09 0.00 0.62
CA SER A 154 -14.85 -0.77 1.59
C SER A 154 -16.28 -1.11 1.12
N ASN A 155 -16.77 -0.46 0.07
CA ASN A 155 -18.09 -0.72 -0.54
C ASN A 155 -18.03 -1.67 -1.75
N GLN A 156 -16.85 -2.18 -2.11
CA GLN A 156 -16.71 -3.21 -3.13
C GLN A 156 -17.06 -4.59 -2.55
N GLY A 157 -17.66 -5.48 -3.38
CA GLY A 157 -17.94 -6.86 -2.97
C GLY A 157 -16.70 -7.60 -2.47
N ILE A 158 -15.55 -7.37 -3.14
CA ILE A 158 -14.27 -7.99 -2.80
C ILE A 158 -13.76 -7.68 -1.39
N PHE A 159 -14.18 -6.54 -0.78
CA PHE A 159 -13.92 -6.24 0.63
C PHE A 159 -14.55 -7.30 1.52
N HIS A 160 -15.83 -7.58 1.32
CA HIS A 160 -16.60 -8.56 2.10
C HIS A 160 -16.07 -9.99 1.90
N GLU A 161 -15.75 -10.34 0.67
CA GLU A 161 -15.20 -11.64 0.31
C GLU A 161 -13.83 -11.88 0.95
N SER A 162 -12.92 -10.90 0.87
CA SER A 162 -11.58 -11.00 1.43
C SER A 162 -11.60 -11.07 2.96
N LEU A 163 -12.41 -10.25 3.64
CA LEU A 163 -12.51 -10.29 5.10
C LEU A 163 -13.08 -11.63 5.59
N ASN A 164 -14.15 -12.11 4.94
CA ASN A 164 -14.76 -13.39 5.30
C ASN A 164 -13.78 -14.55 5.11
N LEU A 165 -13.08 -14.61 3.97
CA LEU A 165 -12.12 -15.66 3.67
C LEU A 165 -10.95 -15.65 4.66
N ALA A 166 -10.39 -14.45 4.92
CA ALA A 166 -9.30 -14.29 5.88
C ALA A 166 -9.71 -14.68 7.30
N ALA A 167 -10.93 -14.36 7.71
CA ALA A 167 -11.47 -14.71 9.03
C ALA A 167 -11.69 -16.23 9.17
N VAL A 168 -12.38 -16.86 8.21
CA VAL A 168 -12.66 -18.30 8.21
C VAL A 168 -11.37 -19.11 8.29
N TRP A 169 -10.36 -18.71 7.55
CA TRP A 169 -9.08 -19.41 7.52
C TRP A 169 -8.08 -18.90 8.55
N LYS A 170 -8.43 -17.92 9.37
CA LYS A 170 -7.53 -17.28 10.35
C LYS A 170 -6.18 -16.94 9.72
N LEU A 171 -6.22 -16.19 8.61
CA LEU A 171 -5.02 -15.82 7.87
C LEU A 171 -4.22 -14.74 8.63
N PRO A 172 -2.88 -14.79 8.57
CA PRO A 172 -2.02 -13.75 9.13
C PRO A 172 -2.10 -12.48 8.27
N MET A 173 -3.12 -11.66 8.52
CA MET A 173 -3.43 -10.51 7.67
C MET A 173 -3.92 -9.30 8.45
N ILE A 174 -3.54 -8.11 7.97
CA ILE A 174 -4.03 -6.83 8.48
C ILE A 174 -4.67 -6.06 7.32
N PHE A 175 -5.90 -5.64 7.51
CA PHE A 175 -6.63 -4.75 6.61
C PHE A 175 -6.50 -3.32 7.13
N VAL A 176 -5.89 -2.41 6.37
CA VAL A 176 -5.71 -1.00 6.73
C VAL A 176 -6.57 -0.14 5.81
N CYS A 177 -7.67 0.36 6.35
CA CYS A 177 -8.55 1.30 5.68
C CYS A 177 -8.05 2.73 5.95
N GLU A 178 -7.53 3.39 4.92
CA GLU A 178 -7.18 4.81 4.96
C GLU A 178 -8.44 5.63 4.66
N ASN A 179 -9.19 5.95 5.73
CA ASN A 179 -10.41 6.72 5.58
C ASN A 179 -10.10 8.20 5.48
N ASN A 180 -9.81 8.65 4.24
CA ASN A 180 -9.54 10.04 3.95
C ASN A 180 -10.81 10.86 3.66
N GLN A 181 -11.97 10.34 4.01
CA GLN A 181 -13.31 10.94 4.01
C GLN A 181 -13.96 11.06 2.63
N TYR A 182 -13.24 10.85 1.52
CA TYR A 182 -13.79 11.07 0.18
C TYR A 182 -13.31 10.04 -0.84
N ALA A 183 -14.25 9.30 -1.40
CA ALA A 183 -14.04 8.52 -2.61
C ALA A 183 -14.28 9.42 -3.83
N LEU A 184 -13.22 9.83 -4.52
CA LEU A 184 -13.22 10.82 -5.58
C LEU A 184 -13.81 12.16 -5.08
N THR A 185 -15.06 12.44 -5.38
CA THR A 185 -15.82 13.65 -4.95
C THR A 185 -16.92 13.32 -3.95
N THR A 186 -17.15 12.05 -3.64
CA THR A 186 -18.25 11.59 -2.81
C THR A 186 -17.78 11.34 -1.39
N SER A 187 -18.40 12.03 -0.41
CA SER A 187 -18.13 11.78 1.00
C SER A 187 -18.53 10.36 1.40
N TYR A 188 -17.69 9.67 2.16
CA TYR A 188 -17.97 8.32 2.65
C TYR A 188 -19.26 8.27 3.50
N ARG A 189 -19.60 9.36 4.18
CA ARG A 189 -20.81 9.48 4.99
C ARG A 189 -22.10 9.34 4.19
N ASN A 190 -22.03 9.60 2.87
CA ASN A 190 -23.17 9.47 1.97
C ASN A 190 -23.30 8.07 1.35
N THR A 191 -22.25 7.23 1.50
CA THR A 191 -22.17 5.92 0.83
C THR A 191 -21.95 4.76 1.78
N THR A 192 -21.70 5.03 3.07
CA THR A 192 -21.43 4.02 4.08
C THR A 192 -22.47 4.10 5.19
N ALA A 193 -23.24 3.03 5.39
CA ALA A 193 -24.34 2.98 6.34
C ALA A 193 -23.88 3.03 7.82
N VAL A 194 -22.70 2.47 8.11
CA VAL A 194 -22.08 2.51 9.45
C VAL A 194 -21.29 3.79 9.63
N ALA A 195 -21.21 4.29 10.85
CA ALA A 195 -20.46 5.51 11.15
C ALA A 195 -18.94 5.35 10.93
N GLN A 196 -18.43 4.14 11.09
CA GLN A 196 -17.03 3.76 10.95
C GLN A 196 -16.94 2.46 10.17
N VAL A 197 -16.01 2.38 9.19
CA VAL A 197 -15.77 1.18 8.39
C VAL A 197 -15.36 0.00 9.28
N ALA A 198 -14.58 0.27 10.34
CA ALA A 198 -14.14 -0.74 11.30
C ALA A 198 -15.32 -1.50 11.98
N GLN A 199 -16.52 -0.92 12.09
CA GLN A 199 -17.70 -1.60 12.64
C GLN A 199 -18.13 -2.82 11.80
N ARG A 200 -17.77 -2.84 10.52
CA ARG A 200 -18.07 -3.98 9.63
C ARG A 200 -17.33 -5.26 10.03
N ALA A 201 -16.22 -5.14 10.76
CA ALA A 201 -15.45 -6.27 11.26
C ALA A 201 -16.27 -7.25 12.11
N ALA A 202 -17.26 -6.73 12.84
CA ALA A 202 -18.16 -7.55 13.66
C ALA A 202 -18.94 -8.61 12.84
N ALA A 203 -19.18 -8.35 11.55
CA ALA A 203 -19.87 -9.32 10.68
C ALA A 203 -19.02 -10.56 10.37
N TYR A 204 -17.71 -10.50 10.63
CA TYR A 204 -16.73 -11.57 10.36
C TYR A 204 -16.09 -12.12 11.64
N ASP A 205 -16.56 -11.70 12.80
CA ASP A 205 -16.00 -12.09 14.11
C ASP A 205 -14.49 -11.79 14.24
N ILE A 206 -14.05 -10.63 13.71
CA ILE A 206 -12.68 -10.14 13.80
C ILE A 206 -12.62 -8.78 14.50
N PRO A 207 -11.47 -8.39 15.08
CA PRO A 207 -11.29 -7.07 15.64
C PRO A 207 -11.41 -5.98 14.56
N GLY A 208 -12.20 -4.92 14.87
CA GLY A 208 -12.28 -3.68 14.10
C GLY A 208 -11.88 -2.51 15.00
N ILE A 209 -10.87 -1.76 14.60
CA ILE A 209 -10.25 -0.70 15.41
C ILE A 209 -10.23 0.59 14.60
N THR A 210 -10.80 1.67 15.12
CA THR A 210 -10.69 3.01 14.53
C THR A 210 -9.67 3.82 15.32
N ILE A 211 -8.73 4.45 14.60
CA ILE A 211 -7.63 5.23 15.16
C ILE A 211 -7.49 6.59 14.47
N ASP A 212 -6.76 7.52 15.09
CA ASP A 212 -6.30 8.75 14.42
C ASP A 212 -5.18 8.40 13.44
N GLY A 213 -5.50 8.40 12.14
CA GLY A 213 -4.54 8.14 11.07
C GLY A 213 -3.48 9.23 10.89
N ASN A 214 -3.61 10.39 11.58
CA ASN A 214 -2.60 11.43 11.59
C ASN A 214 -1.62 11.31 12.76
N ASP A 215 -1.86 10.39 13.72
CA ASP A 215 -0.92 10.05 14.77
C ASP A 215 -0.11 8.79 14.39
N ALA A 216 1.07 8.98 13.82
CA ALA A 216 1.92 7.87 13.37
C ALA A 216 2.34 6.91 14.49
N VAL A 217 2.38 7.37 15.74
CA VAL A 217 2.68 6.53 16.90
C VAL A 217 1.48 5.66 17.26
N GLU A 218 0.26 6.21 17.23
CA GLU A 218 -0.94 5.42 17.44
C GLU A 218 -1.11 4.35 16.36
N VAL A 219 -0.86 4.72 15.08
CA VAL A 219 -0.85 3.78 13.96
C VAL A 219 0.14 2.63 14.23
N HIS A 220 1.40 2.97 14.53
CA HIS A 220 2.47 1.98 14.76
C HIS A 220 2.12 1.01 15.88
N LEU A 221 1.69 1.52 17.03
CA LEU A 221 1.33 0.69 18.20
C LEU A 221 0.15 -0.24 17.92
N THR A 222 -0.87 0.27 17.21
CA THR A 222 -2.04 -0.55 16.84
C THR A 222 -1.65 -1.66 15.86
N VAL A 223 -0.73 -1.37 14.93
CA VAL A 223 -0.23 -2.38 13.99
C VAL A 223 0.61 -3.44 14.71
N LEU A 224 1.43 -3.09 15.69
CA LEU A 224 2.17 -4.07 16.49
C LEU A 224 1.22 -5.07 17.19
N GLU A 225 0.15 -4.58 17.83
CA GLU A 225 -0.87 -5.46 18.44
C GLU A 225 -1.54 -6.37 17.39
N ALA A 226 -1.83 -5.84 16.20
CA ALA A 226 -2.41 -6.62 15.11
C ALA A 226 -1.45 -7.66 14.54
N LEU A 227 -0.14 -7.36 14.48
CA LEU A 227 0.91 -8.28 14.06
C LEU A 227 1.08 -9.44 15.06
N GLU A 228 1.12 -9.12 16.37
CA GLU A 228 1.16 -10.17 17.40
C GLU A 228 0.00 -11.15 17.27
N ARG A 229 -1.21 -10.61 17.10
CA ARG A 229 -2.42 -11.40 16.90
C ARG A 229 -2.33 -12.27 15.63
N ALA A 230 -1.90 -11.69 14.51
CA ALA A 230 -1.79 -12.39 13.23
C ALA A 230 -0.78 -13.53 13.31
N ARG A 231 0.39 -13.29 13.91
CA ARG A 231 1.47 -14.29 14.09
C ARG A 231 1.10 -15.37 15.10
N ALA A 232 0.25 -15.05 16.08
CA ALA A 232 -0.31 -16.05 17.00
C ALA A 232 -1.38 -16.96 16.34
N GLY A 233 -1.71 -16.74 15.05
CA GLY A 233 -2.74 -17.52 14.36
C GLY A 233 -4.17 -17.21 14.78
N GLU A 234 -4.39 -16.06 15.43
CA GLU A 234 -5.73 -15.65 15.87
C GLU A 234 -6.57 -15.01 14.76
N GLY A 235 -6.00 -14.83 13.58
CA GLY A 235 -6.68 -14.32 12.39
C GLY A 235 -6.47 -12.82 12.14
N PRO A 236 -7.20 -12.25 11.17
CA PRO A 236 -6.98 -10.89 10.70
C PRO A 236 -7.51 -9.82 11.65
N THR A 237 -7.07 -8.59 11.43
CA THR A 237 -7.57 -7.37 12.09
C THR A 237 -7.92 -6.32 11.04
N LEU A 238 -9.05 -5.63 11.20
CA LEU A 238 -9.41 -4.45 10.39
C LEU A 238 -9.09 -3.17 11.18
N ILE A 239 -8.18 -2.36 10.66
CA ILE A 239 -7.82 -1.05 11.21
C ILE A 239 -8.38 0.02 10.28
N GLU A 240 -9.18 0.94 10.83
CA GLU A 240 -9.63 2.14 10.14
C GLU A 240 -8.83 3.34 10.65
N ALA A 241 -7.95 3.87 9.84
CA ALA A 241 -7.15 5.05 10.14
C ALA A 241 -7.84 6.30 9.57
N MET A 242 -8.38 7.13 10.47
CA MET A 242 -9.09 8.36 10.10
C MET A 242 -8.09 9.44 9.71
N THR A 243 -8.14 9.88 8.46
CA THR A 243 -7.23 10.86 7.90
C THR A 243 -7.95 11.78 6.91
N TYR A 244 -7.20 12.55 6.13
CA TYR A 244 -7.77 13.44 5.13
C TYR A 244 -6.80 13.69 3.97
N ARG A 245 -7.30 13.53 2.75
CA ARG A 245 -6.59 13.88 1.54
C ARG A 245 -6.55 15.40 1.34
N TRP A 246 -5.37 16.00 1.30
CA TRP A 246 -5.25 17.46 1.17
C TRP A 246 -5.56 17.96 -0.23
N GLY A 247 -5.00 17.32 -1.25
CA GLY A 247 -5.17 17.70 -2.65
C GLY A 247 -6.46 17.17 -3.29
N GLN A 248 -6.56 17.37 -4.59
CA GLN A 248 -7.59 16.72 -5.41
C GLN A 248 -7.37 15.22 -5.48
N HIS A 249 -8.37 14.49 -6.01
CA HIS A 249 -8.30 13.03 -6.10
C HIS A 249 -7.06 12.55 -6.86
N SER A 250 -6.74 13.18 -7.97
CA SER A 250 -5.51 12.92 -8.72
C SER A 250 -4.93 14.22 -9.26
N LEU A 251 -3.65 14.24 -9.62
CA LEU A 251 -2.99 15.41 -10.19
C LEU A 251 -3.57 15.82 -11.55
N ARG A 252 -4.19 14.88 -12.27
CA ARG A 252 -4.85 15.11 -13.55
C ARG A 252 -6.32 15.53 -13.41
N ALA A 253 -6.91 15.35 -12.23
CA ALA A 253 -8.32 15.66 -12.03
C ALA A 253 -8.54 17.17 -12.06
N ASN A 254 -9.27 17.63 -13.07
CA ASN A 254 -9.77 19.01 -13.13
C ASN A 254 -11.26 19.00 -12.73
N LEU A 255 -11.51 18.53 -11.50
CA LEU A 255 -12.85 18.46 -10.94
C LEU A 255 -13.09 19.62 -9.98
N GLN A 256 -14.32 20.14 -9.98
CA GLN A 256 -14.72 21.06 -8.92
C GLN A 256 -14.63 20.31 -7.58
N ASP A 257 -13.88 20.86 -6.63
CA ASP A 257 -13.75 20.29 -5.30
C ASP A 257 -15.04 20.53 -4.51
N PRO A 258 -15.83 19.49 -4.16
CA PRO A 258 -17.08 19.66 -3.45
C PRO A 258 -16.88 19.84 -1.95
N ARG A 259 -15.65 19.73 -1.45
CA ARG A 259 -15.35 19.74 -0.01
C ARG A 259 -15.46 21.14 0.56
N PRO A 260 -16.17 21.30 1.71
CA PRO A 260 -16.27 22.58 2.38
C PRO A 260 -14.87 23.09 2.78
N LYS A 261 -14.55 24.34 2.45
CA LYS A 261 -13.23 24.92 2.79
C LYS A 261 -12.92 24.81 4.29
N LYS A 262 -13.90 25.03 5.16
CA LYS A 262 -13.74 24.91 6.61
C LYS A 262 -13.30 23.51 7.04
N GLU A 263 -13.82 22.48 6.36
CA GLU A 263 -13.44 21.09 6.61
C GLU A 263 -11.98 20.85 6.20
N VAL A 264 -11.61 21.26 4.99
CA VAL A 264 -10.23 21.18 4.50
C VAL A 264 -9.26 21.90 5.44
N ASP A 265 -9.56 23.15 5.80
CA ASP A 265 -8.71 23.95 6.67
C ASP A 265 -8.52 23.29 8.04
N SER A 266 -9.57 22.69 8.62
CA SER A 266 -9.50 22.00 9.92
C SER A 266 -8.58 20.77 9.89
N TRP A 267 -8.49 20.09 8.76
CA TRP A 267 -7.59 18.95 8.59
C TRP A 267 -6.15 19.38 8.28
N LEU A 268 -5.96 20.50 7.57
CA LEU A 268 -4.63 21.09 7.36
C LEU A 268 -3.96 21.54 8.67
N GLU A 269 -4.75 21.99 9.66
CA GLU A 269 -4.25 22.31 11.00
C GLU A 269 -3.73 21.06 11.74
N ARG A 270 -4.22 19.88 11.37
CA ARG A 270 -3.82 18.59 11.93
C ARG A 270 -2.74 17.89 11.09
N ASP A 271 -1.82 18.64 10.50
CA ASP A 271 -0.71 18.09 9.70
C ASP A 271 0.06 16.99 10.47
N PRO A 272 0.04 15.73 9.98
CA PRO A 272 0.69 14.61 10.67
C PRO A 272 2.19 14.83 10.83
N LEU A 273 2.82 15.49 9.87
CA LEU A 273 4.26 15.76 9.91
C LEU A 273 4.61 16.74 11.05
N LYS A 274 3.83 17.81 11.20
CA LYS A 274 3.99 18.78 12.31
C LYS A 274 3.70 18.15 13.66
N GLN A 275 2.71 17.27 13.75
CA GLN A 275 2.40 16.54 14.98
C GLN A 275 3.58 15.68 15.41
N MET A 276 4.17 14.93 14.48
CA MET A 276 5.34 14.08 14.77
C MET A 276 6.56 14.90 15.14
N GLU A 277 6.83 16.02 14.43
CA GLU A 277 7.91 16.95 14.74
C GLU A 277 7.78 17.51 16.18
N ASN A 278 6.60 17.99 16.54
CA ASN A 278 6.32 18.50 17.89
C ASN A 278 6.51 17.41 18.96
N ARG A 279 6.13 16.17 18.66
CA ARG A 279 6.33 15.02 19.55
C ARG A 279 7.81 14.74 19.78
N LEU A 280 8.64 14.73 18.71
CA LEU A 280 10.09 14.54 18.84
C LEU A 280 10.75 15.62 19.68
N LEU A 281 10.38 16.87 19.45
CA LEU A 281 10.91 18.03 20.18
C LEU A 281 10.49 17.99 21.67
N SER A 282 9.20 17.74 21.95
CA SER A 282 8.67 17.72 23.32
C SER A 282 9.23 16.57 24.16
N LYS A 283 9.42 15.41 23.53
CA LYS A 283 10.06 14.24 24.16
C LYS A 283 11.58 14.32 24.20
N LYS A 284 12.18 15.38 23.64
CA LYS A 284 13.64 15.58 23.54
C LYS A 284 14.36 14.43 22.80
N VAL A 285 13.68 13.78 21.88
CA VAL A 285 14.25 12.75 20.99
C VAL A 285 15.10 13.40 19.90
N ALA A 286 14.69 14.59 19.43
CA ALA A 286 15.44 15.37 18.46
C ALA A 286 15.45 16.86 18.85
N SER A 287 16.49 17.58 18.44
CA SER A 287 16.53 19.03 18.49
C SER A 287 16.01 19.66 17.19
N LYS A 288 15.75 20.96 17.18
CA LYS A 288 15.43 21.70 15.95
C LYS A 288 16.53 21.57 14.87
N LYS A 289 17.80 21.42 15.30
CA LYS A 289 18.94 21.20 14.41
C LYS A 289 18.86 19.85 13.75
N ASP A 290 18.50 18.79 14.49
CA ASP A 290 18.33 17.43 13.94
C ASP A 290 17.16 17.36 12.99
N ILE A 291 16.03 17.96 13.32
CA ILE A 291 14.86 18.08 12.42
C ILE A 291 15.24 18.76 11.09
N LYS A 292 16.01 19.86 11.17
CA LYS A 292 16.50 20.54 9.99
C LYS A 292 17.45 19.66 9.18
N ALA A 293 18.38 18.98 9.83
CA ALA A 293 19.33 18.08 9.18
C ALA A 293 18.62 16.93 8.44
N ILE A 294 17.60 16.30 9.04
CA ILE A 294 16.76 15.28 8.39
C ILE A 294 16.07 15.88 7.15
N SER A 295 15.50 17.08 7.29
CA SER A 295 14.83 17.74 6.17
C SER A 295 15.79 18.04 5.01
N ASP A 296 16.98 18.56 5.31
CA ASP A 296 17.99 18.90 4.30
C ASP A 296 18.51 17.63 3.61
N ALA A 297 18.76 16.55 4.37
CA ALA A 297 19.15 15.24 3.83
C ALA A 297 18.09 14.66 2.90
N THR A 298 16.82 14.65 3.33
CA THR A 298 15.69 14.16 2.54
C THR A 298 15.54 14.94 1.22
N ASN A 299 15.64 16.26 1.27
CA ASN A 299 15.56 17.08 0.06
C ASN A 299 16.69 16.70 -0.91
N LYS A 300 17.89 16.45 -0.41
CA LYS A 300 19.02 16.01 -1.23
C LYS A 300 18.81 14.63 -1.84
N GLU A 301 18.22 13.70 -1.10
CA GLU A 301 17.83 12.38 -1.63
C GLU A 301 16.84 12.50 -2.79
N ILE A 302 15.83 13.37 -2.66
CA ILE A 302 14.86 13.63 -3.73
C ILE A 302 15.52 14.28 -4.95
N GLU A 303 16.41 15.26 -4.77
CA GLU A 303 17.19 15.84 -5.88
C GLU A 303 18.00 14.75 -6.62
N ASN A 304 18.64 13.85 -5.88
CA ASN A 304 19.39 12.74 -6.45
C ASN A 304 18.46 11.78 -7.21
N ALA A 305 17.29 11.47 -6.67
CA ALA A 305 16.28 10.62 -7.30
C ALA A 305 15.79 11.21 -8.64
N VAL A 306 15.51 12.51 -8.68
CA VAL A 306 15.18 13.21 -9.93
C VAL A 306 16.35 13.16 -10.92
N GLY A 307 17.59 13.40 -10.43
CA GLY A 307 18.80 13.32 -11.25
C GLY A 307 19.04 11.92 -11.83
N PHE A 308 18.75 10.87 -11.07
CA PHE A 308 18.79 9.48 -11.54
C PHE A 308 17.75 9.25 -12.65
N ALA A 309 16.50 9.60 -12.40
CA ALA A 309 15.40 9.43 -13.35
C ALA A 309 15.65 10.16 -14.70
N LEU A 310 16.21 11.39 -14.64
CA LEU A 310 16.56 12.16 -15.85
C LEU A 310 17.66 11.51 -16.69
N LYS A 311 18.59 10.78 -16.07
CA LYS A 311 19.69 10.06 -16.76
C LYS A 311 19.27 8.71 -17.29
N SER A 312 18.22 8.13 -16.74
CA SER A 312 17.68 6.83 -17.15
C SER A 312 17.13 6.89 -18.57
N LYS A 313 17.35 5.83 -19.33
CA LYS A 313 16.91 5.72 -20.73
C LYS A 313 15.41 5.46 -20.84
N GLU A 314 14.85 5.69 -22.00
CA GLU A 314 13.51 5.22 -22.32
C GLU A 314 13.48 3.68 -22.42
N PRO A 315 12.34 3.04 -22.12
CA PRO A 315 12.17 1.60 -22.29
C PRO A 315 12.42 1.18 -23.73
N ASP A 316 13.01 -0.01 -23.90
CA ASP A 316 13.16 -0.62 -25.22
C ASP A 316 11.79 -1.17 -25.69
N MET A 317 11.43 -0.93 -26.95
CA MET A 317 10.20 -1.45 -27.57
C MET A 317 10.13 -2.97 -27.48
N ALA A 318 11.26 -3.68 -27.64
CA ALA A 318 11.30 -5.13 -27.51
C ALA A 318 10.94 -5.60 -26.09
N VAL A 319 11.40 -4.89 -25.07
CA VAL A 319 11.02 -5.19 -23.66
C VAL A 319 9.52 -5.02 -23.48
N MET A 320 8.95 -3.94 -23.99
CA MET A 320 7.51 -3.67 -23.87
C MET A 320 6.68 -4.79 -24.54
N LEU A 321 7.04 -5.22 -25.74
CA LEU A 321 6.34 -6.28 -26.46
C LEU A 321 6.46 -7.65 -25.77
N ASN A 322 7.64 -7.95 -25.23
CA ASN A 322 7.91 -9.23 -24.57
C ASN A 322 7.43 -9.30 -23.10
N SER A 323 6.99 -8.17 -22.52
CA SER A 323 6.52 -8.13 -21.11
C SER A 323 5.04 -8.53 -20.97
N VAL A 324 4.31 -8.71 -22.07
CA VAL A 324 2.86 -8.99 -22.03
C VAL A 324 2.57 -10.47 -21.75
N TYR A 325 3.41 -11.36 -22.28
CA TYR A 325 3.24 -12.81 -22.17
C TYR A 325 4.51 -13.45 -21.60
N ALA A 326 4.34 -14.51 -20.83
CA ALA A 326 5.44 -15.39 -20.48
C ALA A 326 6.09 -15.99 -21.74
N PRO A 327 7.40 -16.28 -21.72
CA PRO A 327 8.01 -17.03 -22.82
C PRO A 327 7.23 -18.31 -23.09
N HIS A 328 6.86 -18.52 -24.35
CA HIS A 328 6.18 -19.74 -24.76
C HIS A 328 7.11 -20.93 -24.50
N LYS A 329 6.73 -21.80 -23.59
CA LYS A 329 7.36 -23.11 -23.47
C LYS A 329 6.63 -23.99 -24.50
N ASP A 330 7.36 -24.53 -25.47
CA ASP A 330 6.80 -25.54 -26.35
C ASP A 330 6.31 -26.69 -25.45
N HIS A 331 5.01 -26.78 -25.26
CA HIS A 331 4.41 -27.97 -24.67
C HIS A 331 4.65 -29.10 -25.67
N ILE A 332 5.51 -30.04 -25.28
CA ILE A 332 5.57 -31.33 -25.96
C ILE A 332 4.27 -32.02 -25.58
N GLU A 333 3.30 -31.98 -26.50
CA GLU A 333 2.10 -32.78 -26.31
C GLU A 333 2.53 -34.26 -26.18
N PRO A 334 2.22 -34.92 -25.05
CA PRO A 334 2.44 -36.34 -24.98
C PRO A 334 1.55 -36.97 -26.06
N GLY A 335 2.16 -37.58 -27.06
CA GLY A 335 1.46 -38.22 -28.14
C GLY A 335 0.41 -39.18 -27.59
N SER A 336 -0.86 -38.81 -27.67
CA SER A 336 -1.97 -39.68 -27.26
C SER A 336 -2.11 -40.82 -28.26
N THR A 337 -1.73 -42.03 -27.85
CA THR A 337 -1.94 -43.27 -28.60
C THR A 337 -3.17 -44.01 -28.09
N CYS A 338 -4.01 -43.43 -27.26
CA CYS A 338 -5.17 -44.12 -26.67
C CYS A 338 -6.47 -43.87 -27.43
N ASN A 339 -7.00 -44.94 -28.03
CA ASN A 339 -8.37 -44.98 -28.57
C ASN A 339 -9.37 -45.35 -27.44
N ARG A 340 -9.56 -44.49 -26.47
CA ARG A 340 -10.61 -44.65 -25.44
C ARG A 340 -11.66 -43.56 -25.59
N THR A 341 -12.89 -43.95 -25.36
CA THR A 341 -14.01 -43.02 -25.35
C THR A 341 -14.19 -42.51 -23.92
N LEU A 342 -14.10 -41.21 -23.72
CA LEU A 342 -14.34 -40.55 -22.45
C LEU A 342 -15.54 -39.61 -22.58
N SER A 343 -16.30 -39.46 -21.52
CA SER A 343 -17.24 -38.32 -21.44
C SER A 343 -16.47 -37.02 -21.39
N PHE A 344 -17.13 -35.91 -21.74
CA PHE A 344 -16.51 -34.58 -21.70
C PHE A 344 -15.97 -34.23 -20.28
N VAL A 345 -16.72 -34.62 -19.23
CA VAL A 345 -16.32 -34.39 -17.83
C VAL A 345 -15.08 -35.21 -17.45
N GLU A 346 -15.01 -36.46 -17.86
CA GLU A 346 -13.83 -37.33 -17.62
C GLU A 346 -12.60 -36.79 -18.34
N ALA A 347 -12.75 -36.34 -19.60
CA ALA A 347 -11.65 -35.77 -20.37
C ALA A 347 -11.11 -34.47 -19.72
N LEU A 348 -11.98 -33.58 -19.26
CA LEU A 348 -11.59 -32.36 -18.56
C LEU A 348 -10.87 -32.69 -17.25
N ASN A 349 -11.42 -33.62 -16.46
CA ASN A 349 -10.85 -34.00 -15.17
C ASN A 349 -9.46 -34.63 -15.35
N GLU A 350 -9.30 -35.47 -16.35
CA GLU A 350 -8.01 -36.09 -16.66
C GLU A 350 -6.99 -35.04 -17.14
N ALA A 351 -7.37 -34.14 -18.02
CA ALA A 351 -6.51 -33.07 -18.49
C ALA A 351 -6.01 -32.19 -17.33
N LEU A 352 -6.92 -31.79 -16.42
CA LEU A 352 -6.55 -31.02 -15.23
C LEU A 352 -5.55 -31.79 -14.35
N HIS A 353 -5.78 -33.11 -14.11
CA HIS A 353 -4.84 -33.91 -13.35
C HIS A 353 -3.47 -34.04 -14.02
N GLN A 354 -3.43 -34.16 -15.34
CA GLN A 354 -2.19 -34.25 -16.10
C GLN A 354 -1.41 -32.94 -16.03
N GLU A 355 -2.05 -31.81 -16.25
CA GLU A 355 -1.41 -30.49 -16.16
C GLU A 355 -0.89 -30.19 -14.74
N MET A 356 -1.70 -30.48 -13.72
CA MET A 356 -1.28 -30.29 -12.31
C MET A 356 -0.14 -31.21 -11.88
N ALA A 357 0.09 -32.33 -12.57
CA ALA A 357 1.21 -33.23 -12.28
C ALA A 357 2.50 -32.80 -12.99
N LEU A 358 2.41 -31.92 -13.99
CA LEU A 358 3.55 -31.39 -14.75
C LEU A 358 4.11 -30.09 -14.13
N ASP A 359 3.34 -29.42 -13.25
CA ASP A 359 3.68 -28.18 -12.60
C ASP A 359 4.23 -28.49 -11.18
#